data_92f020f8142ab9583bc330c561ac2c48
#
_entry.id   92f020f8142ab9583bc330c561ac2c48
#
_cell.length_a   1.000
_cell.length_b   1.000
_cell.length_c   1.000
_cell.angle_alpha   90.00
_cell.angle_beta   90.00
_cell.angle_gamma   90.00
#
_symmetry.space_group_name_H-M   'P 1'
#
loop_
_entity.id
_entity.type
_entity.pdbx_description
1 polymer ?
#
loop_
_entity_poly.entity_id
_entity_poly.type
_entity_poly.pdbx_seq_one_letter_code
_entity_poly.pdbx_strand_id
1 'polypeptide(L)'
;MSNKYFVSLGLLLVLFTSNIFAHMPLTLPEVSQRSEVSQRIGLTDVSIVYHSPYVNGRKIWGDLVPYGKVWRAGANDNTVISFSDDVRIEGSSLPAGTYGLHMIPNEDEWVIIFSKDHTSWGSFFYKQDEDALRVKVRPTTHEFQEWLDYNFTDRTATSSKVTLSWDKIRVSFTVSVDVNAVTLRHIREQLRNMAGFSWHGWEEAAHYCIMNKVNYEEALKWINNSIQMEENYTNVAAKAQLQTLMGNTKDAEESKKKIITLLENASENQANLFGYELMGEKDMPTALEVFKMNIKKHPDSWNVYDSMGEAYNNSGDHKAALSNYKIALSKAPAEQKERIQK
;
A
#
# COMPACT_ATOMS: atom_id res chain seq x y z
N MET A 1 99.42 20.32 -5.00
CA MET A 1 98.52 19.83 -3.98
C MET A 1 97.40 20.80 -3.84
N SER A 2 96.20 20.52 -4.45
CA SER A 2 95.09 21.45 -4.54
C SER A 2 93.93 20.93 -3.69
N ASN A 3 93.64 21.64 -2.61
CA ASN A 3 92.48 21.35 -1.76
C ASN A 3 91.25 22.02 -2.37
N LYS A 4 90.24 21.22 -2.82
CA LYS A 4 88.98 21.69 -3.22
C LYS A 4 88.01 21.58 -2.03
N TYR A 5 87.53 22.69 -1.53
CA TYR A 5 86.45 22.77 -0.56
C TYR A 5 85.07 22.70 -1.30
N PHE A 6 84.29 21.65 -0.98
CA PHE A 6 82.91 21.52 -1.40
C PHE A 6 82.03 22.26 -0.37
N VAL A 7 81.41 23.31 -0.77
CA VAL A 7 80.39 23.99 0.03
C VAL A 7 79.08 23.33 -0.36
N SER A 8 78.48 22.56 0.57
CA SER A 8 77.11 21.99 0.41
C SER A 8 76.08 23.05 0.80
N LEU A 9 75.31 23.50 -0.18
CA LEU A 9 74.21 24.44 0.01
C LEU A 9 72.97 23.63 0.42
N GLY A 10 72.65 23.56 1.73
CA GLY A 10 71.44 22.95 2.24
C GLY A 10 70.22 23.80 1.94
N LEU A 11 69.38 23.33 1.06
CA LEU A 11 68.06 23.95 0.76
C LEU A 11 67.07 23.62 1.90
N LEU A 12 66.83 24.58 2.77
CA LEU A 12 65.83 24.45 3.86
C LEU A 12 64.43 24.63 3.30
N LEU A 13 63.71 23.52 3.03
CA LEU A 13 62.32 23.56 2.58
C LEU A 13 61.39 23.83 3.79
N VAL A 14 60.99 25.07 4.00
CA VAL A 14 60.01 25.40 5.03
C VAL A 14 58.64 25.06 4.51
N LEU A 15 58.07 23.91 4.91
CA LEU A 15 56.68 23.50 4.70
C LEU A 15 55.77 24.40 5.57
N PHE A 16 55.15 25.42 4.98
CA PHE A 16 54.02 26.11 5.58
C PHE A 16 52.82 25.14 5.55
N THR A 17 52.60 24.42 6.63
CA THR A 17 51.32 23.74 6.89
C THR A 17 50.27 24.83 7.24
N SER A 18 49.59 25.34 6.25
CA SER A 18 48.36 26.10 6.48
C SER A 18 47.33 25.11 7.07
N ASN A 19 47.07 25.21 8.36
CA ASN A 19 45.94 24.56 8.99
C ASN A 19 44.67 25.22 8.40
N ILE A 20 44.16 24.61 7.34
CA ILE A 20 42.80 24.91 6.84
C ILE A 20 41.85 24.27 7.87
N PHE A 21 41.53 25.02 8.91
CA PHE A 21 40.38 24.67 9.73
C PHE A 21 39.17 24.83 8.84
N ALA A 22 38.63 23.75 8.29
CA ALA A 22 37.34 23.75 7.64
C ALA A 22 36.33 24.29 8.67
N HIS A 23 35.86 25.51 8.42
CA HIS A 23 34.83 26.09 9.27
C HIS A 23 33.55 25.26 9.07
N MET A 24 33.28 24.36 10.00
CA MET A 24 32.00 23.64 10.04
C MET A 24 30.97 24.61 10.63
N PRO A 25 29.96 25.01 9.88
CA PRO A 25 28.94 25.91 10.38
C PRO A 25 28.20 25.26 11.55
N LEU A 26 27.90 26.08 12.57
CA LEU A 26 27.07 25.63 13.70
C LEU A 26 25.66 25.32 13.19
N THR A 27 25.08 24.25 13.69
CA THR A 27 23.65 23.97 13.50
C THR A 27 22.85 24.84 14.46
N LEU A 28 22.17 25.84 13.93
CA LEU A 28 21.35 26.77 14.70
C LEU A 28 19.89 26.64 14.30
N PRO A 29 18.92 26.99 15.19
CA PRO A 29 17.51 27.01 14.83
C PRO A 29 17.25 27.94 13.64
N GLU A 30 16.52 27.44 12.65
CA GLU A 30 16.10 28.20 11.47
C GLU A 30 14.71 28.80 11.68
N VAL A 31 14.49 30.00 11.12
CA VAL A 31 13.19 30.67 11.17
C VAL A 31 12.12 29.87 10.42
N SER A 32 12.46 29.36 9.25
CA SER A 32 11.59 28.41 8.50
C SER A 32 11.91 27.00 8.94
N GLN A 33 11.12 26.49 9.87
CA GLN A 33 11.37 25.18 10.50
C GLN A 33 11.23 24.04 9.48
N ARG A 34 12.12 23.03 9.60
CA ARG A 34 12.00 21.79 8.84
C ARG A 34 10.78 20.99 9.30
N SER A 35 9.96 20.59 8.36
CA SER A 35 8.75 19.79 8.57
C SER A 35 8.78 18.56 7.66
N GLU A 36 8.06 17.52 8.07
CA GLU A 36 7.91 16.31 7.31
C GLU A 36 6.49 15.77 7.46
N VAL A 37 5.88 15.37 6.35
CA VAL A 37 4.58 14.70 6.32
C VAL A 37 4.66 13.46 5.46
N SER A 38 3.95 12.41 5.84
CA SER A 38 3.92 11.16 5.09
C SER A 38 2.52 10.56 5.04
N GLN A 39 2.24 9.79 3.98
CA GLN A 39 1.01 9.06 3.77
C GLN A 39 1.30 7.75 3.05
N ARG A 40 0.71 6.66 3.52
CA ARG A 40 0.70 5.38 2.81
C ARG A 40 -0.55 5.25 1.95
N ILE A 41 -0.38 4.87 0.68
CA ILE A 41 -1.45 4.57 -0.29
C ILE A 41 -1.28 3.11 -0.73
N GLY A 42 -2.17 2.21 -0.27
CA GLY A 42 -1.92 0.78 -0.38
C GLY A 42 -0.66 0.37 0.37
N LEU A 43 0.38 -0.08 -0.34
CA LEU A 43 1.70 -0.38 0.23
C LEU A 43 2.75 0.71 -0.08
N THR A 44 2.37 1.72 -0.87
CA THR A 44 3.28 2.79 -1.29
C THR A 44 3.37 3.89 -0.25
N ASP A 45 4.57 4.20 0.21
CA ASP A 45 4.85 5.33 1.07
C ASP A 45 5.16 6.58 0.24
N VAL A 46 4.50 7.68 0.59
CA VAL A 46 4.75 9.03 0.03
C VAL A 46 5.15 9.94 1.17
N SER A 47 6.30 10.59 1.07
CA SER A 47 6.77 11.54 2.08
C SER A 47 7.21 12.85 1.46
N ILE A 48 7.02 13.95 2.19
CA ILE A 48 7.43 15.30 1.78
C ILE A 48 8.22 15.91 2.92
N VAL A 49 9.43 16.34 2.63
CA VAL A 49 10.30 17.09 3.56
C VAL A 49 10.43 18.52 3.02
N TYR A 50 10.15 19.50 3.85
CA TYR A 50 10.15 20.91 3.45
C TYR A 50 10.53 21.82 4.62
N HIS A 51 10.88 23.07 4.31
CA HIS A 51 11.00 24.12 5.30
C HIS A 51 9.80 25.05 5.20
N SER A 52 9.12 25.28 6.32
CA SER A 52 7.86 26.00 6.43
C SER A 52 8.10 27.50 6.69
N PRO A 53 8.00 28.38 5.67
CA PRO A 53 8.03 29.83 5.88
C PRO A 53 6.67 30.32 6.38
N TYR A 54 6.67 31.49 7.03
CA TYR A 54 5.47 32.18 7.47
C TYR A 54 5.25 33.49 6.71
N VAL A 55 4.00 33.97 6.69
CA VAL A 55 3.61 35.19 5.92
C VAL A 55 4.26 36.43 6.51
N ASN A 56 4.19 36.64 7.83
CA ASN A 56 4.75 37.78 8.55
C ASN A 56 4.36 39.12 7.92
N GLY A 57 3.11 39.32 7.56
CA GLY A 57 2.60 40.54 6.96
C GLY A 57 3.11 40.84 5.54
N ARG A 58 3.89 39.95 4.92
CA ARG A 58 4.43 40.14 3.55
C ARG A 58 3.37 39.79 2.50
N LYS A 59 3.48 40.41 1.35
CA LYS A 59 2.78 39.96 0.16
C LYS A 59 3.52 38.74 -0.40
N ILE A 60 2.87 37.60 -0.46
CA ILE A 60 3.48 36.34 -0.89
C ILE A 60 3.46 36.26 -2.42
N TRP A 61 2.27 36.13 -2.99
CA TRP A 61 2.08 35.76 -4.40
C TRP A 61 2.27 37.00 -5.31
N GLY A 62 3.15 36.85 -6.31
CA GLY A 62 3.55 37.90 -7.22
C GLY A 62 4.58 38.87 -6.66
N ASP A 63 5.06 38.66 -5.41
CA ASP A 63 6.10 39.49 -4.77
C ASP A 63 7.19 38.59 -4.18
N LEU A 64 7.05 38.10 -2.92
CA LEU A 64 8.04 37.19 -2.29
C LEU A 64 8.24 35.92 -3.14
N VAL A 65 7.18 35.38 -3.70
CA VAL A 65 7.17 34.31 -4.68
C VAL A 65 6.66 34.86 -6.00
N PRO A 66 7.56 35.23 -6.94
CA PRO A 66 7.20 35.87 -8.21
C PRO A 66 6.43 34.89 -9.11
N TYR A 67 5.41 35.37 -9.80
CA TYR A 67 4.71 34.61 -10.83
C TYR A 67 5.62 34.27 -12.02
N GLY A 68 5.43 33.12 -12.65
CA GLY A 68 6.19 32.65 -13.80
C GLY A 68 7.62 32.23 -13.50
N LYS A 69 8.03 32.17 -12.23
CA LYS A 69 9.38 31.76 -11.82
C LYS A 69 9.35 30.44 -11.08
N VAL A 70 10.39 29.62 -11.28
CA VAL A 70 10.57 28.39 -10.54
C VAL A 70 10.86 28.71 -9.07
N TRP A 71 10.08 28.13 -8.19
CA TRP A 71 10.16 28.25 -6.74
C TRP A 71 10.29 26.86 -6.10
N ARG A 72 11.19 26.73 -5.11
CA ARG A 72 11.44 25.47 -4.36
C ARG A 72 10.26 24.95 -3.51
N ALA A 73 9.09 25.57 -3.65
CA ALA A 73 7.85 25.18 -2.98
C ALA A 73 7.98 25.08 -1.44
N GLY A 74 8.79 25.97 -0.86
CA GLY A 74 9.14 26.06 0.56
C GLY A 74 10.20 27.14 0.79
N ALA A 75 11.05 26.95 1.80
CA ALA A 75 12.16 27.82 2.14
C ALA A 75 13.45 27.00 2.33
N ASN A 76 14.60 27.67 2.48
CA ASN A 76 15.94 27.09 2.72
C ASN A 76 16.32 26.04 1.65
N ASP A 77 16.49 24.77 2.04
CA ASP A 77 16.80 23.66 1.14
C ASP A 77 15.65 23.38 0.17
N ASN A 78 15.91 22.54 -0.83
CA ASN A 78 14.86 22.02 -1.70
C ASN A 78 13.76 21.35 -0.87
N THR A 79 12.51 21.60 -1.24
CA THR A 79 11.42 20.69 -0.85
C THR A 79 11.59 19.38 -1.58
N VAL A 80 11.53 18.27 -0.87
CA VAL A 80 11.78 16.94 -1.40
C VAL A 80 10.53 16.08 -1.23
N ILE A 81 10.14 15.39 -2.30
CA ILE A 81 9.08 14.39 -2.28
C ILE A 81 9.63 13.03 -2.66
N SER A 82 9.27 11.98 -1.91
CA SER A 82 9.73 10.61 -2.14
C SER A 82 8.56 9.63 -2.29
N PHE A 83 8.74 8.67 -3.17
CA PHE A 83 7.77 7.60 -3.45
C PHE A 83 8.49 6.26 -3.36
N SER A 84 7.98 5.32 -2.56
CA SER A 84 8.57 3.96 -2.44
C SER A 84 8.32 3.09 -3.69
N ASP A 85 7.33 3.43 -4.49
CA ASP A 85 6.87 2.70 -5.66
C ASP A 85 6.52 3.65 -6.80
N ASP A 86 6.34 3.12 -8.01
CA ASP A 86 5.88 3.90 -9.15
C ASP A 86 4.48 4.46 -8.89
N VAL A 87 4.30 5.75 -9.18
CA VAL A 87 3.04 6.47 -8.98
C VAL A 87 2.55 7.12 -10.26
N ARG A 88 1.32 7.61 -10.24
CA ARG A 88 0.81 8.55 -11.24
C ARG A 88 0.49 9.88 -10.57
N ILE A 89 1.01 10.94 -11.14
CA ILE A 89 0.74 12.31 -10.72
C ILE A 89 -0.18 12.96 -11.76
N GLU A 90 -1.38 13.36 -11.37
CA GLU A 90 -2.40 13.87 -12.30
C GLU A 90 -2.56 12.93 -13.54
N GLY A 91 -2.49 11.59 -13.32
CA GLY A 91 -2.57 10.57 -14.35
C GLY A 91 -1.27 10.28 -15.11
N SER A 92 -0.23 11.10 -15.00
CA SER A 92 1.07 10.92 -15.64
C SER A 92 2.00 10.04 -14.80
N SER A 93 2.66 9.05 -15.40
CA SER A 93 3.55 8.12 -14.70
C SER A 93 4.80 8.82 -14.18
N LEU A 94 5.19 8.51 -12.94
CA LEU A 94 6.43 8.91 -12.31
C LEU A 94 7.03 7.69 -11.58
N PRO A 95 8.27 7.26 -11.89
CA PRO A 95 8.92 6.13 -11.21
C PRO A 95 9.10 6.35 -9.72
N ALA A 96 9.27 5.25 -8.98
CA ALA A 96 9.73 5.28 -7.59
C ALA A 96 11.04 6.09 -7.47
N GLY A 97 11.18 6.83 -6.38
CA GLY A 97 12.38 7.64 -6.17
C GLY A 97 12.14 8.88 -5.34
N THR A 98 13.20 9.69 -5.23
CA THR A 98 13.21 10.96 -4.52
C THR A 98 13.41 12.08 -5.52
N TYR A 99 12.59 13.13 -5.41
CA TYR A 99 12.54 14.25 -6.34
C TYR A 99 12.56 15.59 -5.60
N GLY A 100 13.27 16.57 -6.16
CA GLY A 100 13.11 17.97 -5.80
C GLY A 100 11.73 18.45 -6.27
N LEU A 101 10.91 18.93 -5.34
CA LEU A 101 9.59 19.46 -5.64
C LEU A 101 9.67 20.96 -5.84
N HIS A 102 9.47 21.40 -7.08
CA HIS A 102 9.41 22.81 -7.43
C HIS A 102 8.04 23.16 -8.00
N MET A 103 7.71 24.45 -7.97
CA MET A 103 6.47 24.97 -8.54
C MET A 103 6.72 26.26 -9.32
N ILE A 104 5.93 26.48 -10.37
CA ILE A 104 5.85 27.78 -11.05
C ILE A 104 4.46 28.34 -10.79
N PRO A 105 4.30 29.24 -9.81
CA PRO A 105 3.02 29.89 -9.53
C PRO A 105 2.61 30.84 -10.64
N ASN A 106 1.31 30.91 -10.93
CA ASN A 106 0.64 31.94 -11.70
C ASN A 106 -0.74 32.19 -11.11
N GLU A 107 -1.50 33.14 -11.61
CA GLU A 107 -2.82 33.47 -11.06
C GLU A 107 -3.81 32.32 -11.25
N ASP A 108 -3.87 31.71 -12.45
CA ASP A 108 -4.88 30.74 -12.83
C ASP A 108 -4.39 29.30 -12.92
N GLU A 109 -3.10 29.08 -13.18
CA GLU A 109 -2.53 27.75 -13.39
C GLU A 109 -1.11 27.67 -12.85
N TRP A 110 -0.86 26.65 -12.02
CA TRP A 110 0.48 26.37 -11.52
C TRP A 110 1.08 25.15 -12.23
N VAL A 111 2.42 25.19 -12.42
CA VAL A 111 3.16 24.00 -12.87
C VAL A 111 3.83 23.38 -11.66
N ILE A 112 3.55 22.11 -11.39
CA ILE A 112 4.23 21.30 -10.38
C ILE A 112 5.33 20.52 -11.08
N ILE A 113 6.56 20.57 -10.54
CA ILE A 113 7.77 20.01 -11.15
C ILE A 113 8.38 19.00 -10.20
N PHE A 114 8.70 17.83 -10.72
CA PHE A 114 9.44 16.77 -10.05
C PHE A 114 10.82 16.69 -10.69
N SER A 115 11.84 17.29 -10.05
CA SER A 115 13.21 17.30 -10.54
C SER A 115 14.00 16.10 -10.03
N LYS A 116 14.87 15.54 -10.86
CA LYS A 116 15.83 14.50 -10.44
C LYS A 116 16.88 15.04 -9.49
N ASP A 117 17.20 16.34 -9.58
CA ASP A 117 18.02 17.02 -8.58
C ASP A 117 17.16 17.34 -7.35
N HIS A 118 17.44 16.66 -6.25
CA HIS A 118 16.74 16.84 -4.97
C HIS A 118 17.68 17.27 -3.84
N THR A 119 18.96 17.49 -4.14
CA THR A 119 20.02 17.78 -3.14
C THR A 119 20.49 19.23 -3.16
N SER A 120 20.13 20.01 -4.17
CA SER A 120 20.49 21.41 -4.32
C SER A 120 19.84 22.30 -3.26
N TRP A 121 20.47 23.41 -2.95
CA TRP A 121 19.91 24.43 -2.07
C TRP A 121 19.02 25.40 -2.85
N GLY A 122 17.72 25.38 -2.56
CA GLY A 122 16.73 26.24 -3.22
C GLY A 122 16.51 25.88 -4.70
N SER A 123 16.16 26.85 -5.52
CA SER A 123 15.99 26.68 -6.98
C SER A 123 17.07 27.37 -7.80
N PHE A 124 18.20 27.76 -7.19
CA PHE A 124 19.26 28.52 -7.88
C PHE A 124 19.99 27.70 -8.95
N PHE A 125 20.11 26.39 -8.72
CA PHE A 125 20.78 25.44 -9.63
C PHE A 125 19.81 24.64 -10.47
N TYR A 126 18.51 24.94 -10.36
CA TYR A 126 17.47 24.24 -11.10
C TYR A 126 17.71 24.27 -12.61
N LYS A 127 17.57 23.12 -13.27
CA LYS A 127 17.63 22.95 -14.71
C LYS A 127 16.44 22.15 -15.21
N GLN A 128 15.81 22.63 -16.26
CA GLN A 128 14.60 22.00 -16.81
C GLN A 128 14.85 20.63 -17.45
N ASP A 129 16.05 20.37 -17.93
CA ASP A 129 16.46 19.08 -18.51
C ASP A 129 16.64 17.97 -17.47
N GLU A 130 16.65 18.33 -16.19
CA GLU A 130 16.66 17.41 -15.06
C GLU A 130 15.24 17.06 -14.58
N ASP A 131 14.18 17.59 -15.20
CA ASP A 131 12.81 17.28 -14.80
C ASP A 131 12.45 15.83 -15.18
N ALA A 132 11.92 15.11 -14.20
CA ALA A 132 11.32 13.80 -14.43
C ALA A 132 9.86 13.93 -14.89
N LEU A 133 9.14 14.93 -14.34
CA LEU A 133 7.75 15.18 -14.68
C LEU A 133 7.36 16.64 -14.40
N ARG A 134 6.46 17.15 -15.24
CA ARG A 134 5.72 18.41 -15.01
C ARG A 134 4.23 18.14 -15.18
N VAL A 135 3.43 18.65 -14.24
CA VAL A 135 1.97 18.64 -14.34
C VAL A 135 1.41 20.03 -14.08
N LYS A 136 0.22 20.29 -14.61
CA LYS A 136 -0.47 21.56 -14.44
C LYS A 136 -1.66 21.36 -13.51
N VAL A 137 -1.83 22.29 -12.57
CA VAL A 137 -2.93 22.32 -11.62
C VAL A 137 -3.47 23.72 -11.44
N ARG A 138 -4.71 23.85 -10.97
CA ARG A 138 -5.29 25.18 -10.67
C ARG A 138 -5.24 25.43 -9.17
N PRO A 139 -4.75 26.61 -8.77
CA PRO A 139 -4.84 27.04 -7.37
C PRO A 139 -6.28 27.33 -7.00
N THR A 140 -6.57 27.23 -5.71
CA THR A 140 -7.86 27.61 -5.12
C THR A 140 -7.62 28.56 -3.96
N THR A 141 -8.61 29.40 -3.65
CA THR A 141 -8.57 30.23 -2.46
C THR A 141 -9.04 29.42 -1.24
N HIS A 142 -8.49 29.77 -0.06
CA HIS A 142 -8.94 29.21 1.22
C HIS A 142 -8.77 30.24 2.34
N GLU A 143 -9.15 29.88 3.57
CA GLU A 143 -8.92 30.69 4.75
C GLU A 143 -7.43 31.00 4.91
N PHE A 144 -7.13 32.19 5.48
CA PHE A 144 -5.74 32.63 5.68
C PHE A 144 -4.95 31.66 6.54
N GLN A 145 -3.77 31.29 6.06
CA GLN A 145 -2.83 30.40 6.74
C GLN A 145 -1.46 31.05 6.85
N GLU A 146 -1.01 31.29 8.08
CA GLU A 146 0.24 31.99 8.36
C GLU A 146 1.46 31.18 7.93
N TRP A 147 1.51 29.87 8.24
CA TRP A 147 2.64 29.00 7.92
C TRP A 147 2.33 28.16 6.67
N LEU A 148 3.32 28.06 5.77
CA LEU A 148 3.25 27.12 4.65
C LEU A 148 3.15 25.70 5.21
N ASP A 149 2.19 24.94 4.74
CA ASP A 149 1.95 23.58 5.17
C ASP A 149 1.64 22.65 3.99
N TYR A 150 2.11 21.41 4.12
CA TYR A 150 1.74 20.30 3.25
C TYR A 150 0.88 19.31 4.00
N ASN A 151 -0.18 18.85 3.35
CA ASN A 151 -1.09 17.83 3.89
C ASN A 151 -1.51 16.85 2.80
N PHE A 152 -1.93 15.66 3.25
CA PHE A 152 -2.59 14.67 2.39
C PHE A 152 -4.11 14.74 2.59
N THR A 153 -4.83 15.09 1.52
CA THR A 153 -6.29 15.27 1.52
C THR A 153 -6.97 14.33 0.51
N ASP A 154 -8.29 14.28 0.49
CA ASP A 154 -9.11 13.52 -0.47
C ASP A 154 -8.63 12.07 -0.65
N ARG A 155 -8.43 11.37 0.47
CA ARG A 155 -7.87 10.01 0.51
C ARG A 155 -8.88 8.99 0.01
N THR A 156 -8.40 8.07 -0.84
CA THR A 156 -9.11 6.87 -1.28
C THR A 156 -8.23 5.63 -1.05
N ALA A 157 -8.72 4.45 -1.41
CA ALA A 157 -7.93 3.23 -1.33
C ALA A 157 -6.70 3.23 -2.25
N THR A 158 -6.72 4.03 -3.33
CA THR A 158 -5.70 4.02 -4.39
C THR A 158 -5.08 5.39 -4.66
N SER A 159 -5.49 6.45 -3.96
CA SER A 159 -5.01 7.81 -4.20
C SER A 159 -5.12 8.71 -3.00
N SER A 160 -4.35 9.80 -3.01
CA SER A 160 -4.49 10.94 -2.14
C SER A 160 -4.06 12.21 -2.88
N LYS A 161 -4.57 13.36 -2.48
CA LYS A 161 -4.02 14.64 -2.95
C LYS A 161 -2.92 15.11 -2.00
N VAL A 162 -1.80 15.51 -2.56
CA VAL A 162 -0.82 16.36 -1.90
C VAL A 162 -1.31 17.80 -2.02
N THR A 163 -1.45 18.47 -0.89
CA THR A 163 -2.02 19.82 -0.81
C THR A 163 -1.04 20.75 -0.10
N LEU A 164 -0.57 21.76 -0.79
CA LEU A 164 0.15 22.90 -0.23
C LEU A 164 -0.85 24.00 0.10
N SER A 165 -0.76 24.57 1.30
CA SER A 165 -1.55 25.72 1.74
C SER A 165 -0.64 26.80 2.31
N TRP A 166 -0.78 28.05 1.87
CA TRP A 166 -0.04 29.20 2.40
C TRP A 166 -0.74 30.50 2.05
N ASP A 167 -0.75 31.49 2.97
CA ASP A 167 -1.52 32.73 2.83
C ASP A 167 -3.00 32.41 2.55
N LYS A 168 -3.54 32.80 1.43
CA LYS A 168 -4.92 32.52 1.00
C LYS A 168 -5.00 31.59 -0.21
N ILE A 169 -3.90 30.95 -0.57
CA ILE A 169 -3.83 30.06 -1.73
C ILE A 169 -3.59 28.63 -1.28
N ARG A 170 -4.33 27.73 -1.88
CA ARG A 170 -4.17 26.28 -1.80
C ARG A 170 -3.92 25.74 -3.20
N VAL A 171 -2.93 24.88 -3.33
CA VAL A 171 -2.68 24.13 -4.56
C VAL A 171 -2.56 22.65 -4.26
N SER A 172 -3.19 21.80 -5.06
CA SER A 172 -3.19 20.37 -4.84
C SER A 172 -2.90 19.61 -6.13
N PHE A 173 -2.22 18.48 -6.01
CA PHE A 173 -2.08 17.49 -7.09
C PHE A 173 -2.37 16.10 -6.57
N THR A 174 -2.94 15.26 -7.44
CA THR A 174 -3.32 13.89 -7.11
C THR A 174 -2.15 12.95 -7.29
N VAL A 175 -1.86 12.15 -6.27
CA VAL A 175 -0.98 10.98 -6.33
C VAL A 175 -1.86 9.74 -6.33
N SER A 176 -1.73 8.89 -7.35
CA SER A 176 -2.44 7.61 -7.44
C SER A 176 -1.47 6.46 -7.67
N VAL A 177 -1.88 5.28 -7.18
CA VAL A 177 -1.07 4.04 -7.17
C VAL A 177 -1.89 2.91 -7.79
N ASP A 178 -1.26 2.12 -8.63
CA ASP A 178 -1.80 0.80 -8.98
C ASP A 178 -1.53 -0.17 -7.83
N VAL A 179 -2.43 -0.16 -6.85
CA VAL A 179 -2.29 -0.94 -5.61
C VAL A 179 -2.14 -2.43 -5.90
N ASN A 180 -2.86 -2.95 -6.92
CA ASN A 180 -2.74 -4.37 -7.27
C ASN A 180 -1.37 -4.70 -7.85
N ALA A 181 -0.86 -3.89 -8.77
CA ALA A 181 0.48 -4.10 -9.36
C ALA A 181 1.58 -4.04 -8.28
N VAL A 182 1.51 -3.03 -7.39
CA VAL A 182 2.44 -2.89 -6.26
C VAL A 182 2.35 -4.10 -5.33
N THR A 183 1.15 -4.49 -4.90
CA THR A 183 0.96 -5.62 -3.98
C THR A 183 1.46 -6.93 -4.59
N LEU A 184 1.16 -7.21 -5.85
CA LEU A 184 1.63 -8.41 -6.53
C LEU A 184 3.17 -8.46 -6.63
N ARG A 185 3.82 -7.33 -6.86
CA ARG A 185 5.28 -7.26 -6.82
C ARG A 185 5.82 -7.60 -5.43
N HIS A 186 5.28 -6.99 -4.38
CA HIS A 186 5.66 -7.28 -2.99
C HIS A 186 5.39 -8.75 -2.60
N ILE A 187 4.26 -9.33 -3.02
CA ILE A 187 3.97 -10.75 -2.81
C ILE A 187 5.07 -11.63 -3.42
N ARG A 188 5.44 -11.38 -4.70
CA ARG A 188 6.51 -12.14 -5.36
C ARG A 188 7.85 -12.06 -4.62
N GLU A 189 8.19 -10.89 -4.08
CA GLU A 189 9.41 -10.68 -3.29
C GLU A 189 9.33 -11.43 -1.95
N GLN A 190 8.20 -11.36 -1.25
CA GLN A 190 7.99 -12.04 0.03
C GLN A 190 7.98 -13.57 -0.11
N LEU A 191 7.40 -14.10 -1.19
CA LEU A 191 7.40 -15.54 -1.48
C LEU A 191 8.79 -16.11 -1.77
N ARG A 192 9.79 -15.26 -2.05
CA ARG A 192 11.22 -15.66 -2.15
C ARG A 192 11.93 -15.62 -0.80
N ASN A 193 11.23 -15.28 0.27
CA ASN A 193 11.70 -15.16 1.65
C ASN A 193 10.89 -16.07 2.58
N MET A 194 10.75 -15.70 3.84
CA MET A 194 10.12 -16.51 4.89
C MET A 194 8.70 -16.98 4.54
N ALA A 195 7.90 -16.15 3.88
CA ALA A 195 6.54 -16.52 3.49
C ALA A 195 6.51 -17.73 2.53
N GLY A 196 7.50 -17.86 1.66
CA GLY A 196 7.59 -18.96 0.70
C GLY A 196 8.00 -20.32 1.28
N PHE A 197 8.40 -20.39 2.55
CA PHE A 197 8.73 -21.66 3.23
C PHE A 197 7.50 -22.36 3.85
N SER A 198 6.32 -21.76 3.77
CA SER A 198 5.08 -22.30 4.32
C SER A 198 4.00 -22.32 3.24
N TRP A 199 3.14 -23.32 3.26
CA TRP A 199 1.98 -23.40 2.37
C TRP A 199 1.04 -22.19 2.52
N HIS A 200 0.95 -21.61 3.73
CA HIS A 200 0.12 -20.44 4.02
C HIS A 200 0.50 -19.23 3.16
N GLY A 201 1.81 -18.91 3.04
CA GLY A 201 2.22 -17.74 2.27
C GLY A 201 1.80 -17.84 0.79
N TRP A 202 1.87 -19.03 0.21
CA TRP A 202 1.42 -19.27 -1.16
C TRP A 202 -0.11 -19.23 -1.28
N GLU A 203 -0.83 -19.71 -0.26
CA GLU A 203 -2.29 -19.66 -0.20
C GLU A 203 -2.78 -18.21 -0.05
N GLU A 204 -2.25 -17.44 0.90
CA GLU A 204 -2.56 -16.02 1.09
C GLU A 204 -2.31 -15.20 -0.20
N ALA A 205 -1.23 -15.48 -0.92
CA ALA A 205 -0.92 -14.84 -2.20
C ALA A 205 -2.02 -15.12 -3.25
N ALA A 206 -2.47 -16.36 -3.36
CA ALA A 206 -3.55 -16.74 -4.26
C ALA A 206 -4.89 -16.13 -3.82
N HIS A 207 -5.17 -16.12 -2.54
CA HIS A 207 -6.38 -15.54 -1.95
C HIS A 207 -6.47 -14.03 -2.22
N TYR A 208 -5.34 -13.30 -2.13
CA TYR A 208 -5.30 -11.89 -2.54
C TYR A 208 -5.80 -11.69 -3.98
N CYS A 209 -5.37 -12.53 -4.91
CA CYS A 209 -5.80 -12.46 -6.31
C CYS A 209 -7.29 -12.77 -6.50
N ILE A 210 -7.82 -13.72 -5.74
CA ILE A 210 -9.24 -14.08 -5.74
C ILE A 210 -10.08 -12.88 -5.28
N MET A 211 -9.75 -12.31 -4.13
CA MET A 211 -10.50 -11.22 -3.52
C MET A 211 -10.46 -9.94 -4.36
N ASN A 212 -9.33 -9.65 -4.99
CA ASN A 212 -9.17 -8.45 -5.82
C ASN A 212 -9.49 -8.70 -7.31
N LYS A 213 -9.85 -9.92 -7.71
CA LYS A 213 -10.22 -10.31 -9.08
C LYS A 213 -9.13 -10.01 -10.10
N VAL A 214 -7.88 -10.32 -9.77
CA VAL A 214 -6.70 -10.07 -10.60
C VAL A 214 -5.81 -11.30 -10.71
N ASN A 215 -5.05 -11.41 -11.79
CA ASN A 215 -3.89 -12.29 -11.93
C ASN A 215 -4.14 -13.79 -11.63
N TYR A 216 -5.29 -14.33 -12.02
CA TYR A 216 -5.74 -15.68 -11.69
C TYR A 216 -4.78 -16.79 -12.17
N GLU A 217 -4.11 -16.61 -13.30
CA GLU A 217 -3.17 -17.62 -13.81
C GLU A 217 -1.94 -17.80 -12.91
N GLU A 218 -1.40 -16.71 -12.37
CA GLU A 218 -0.29 -16.78 -11.43
C GLU A 218 -0.77 -17.27 -10.05
N ALA A 219 -1.96 -16.83 -9.62
CA ALA A 219 -2.60 -17.31 -8.41
C ALA A 219 -2.80 -18.83 -8.42
N LEU A 220 -3.17 -19.41 -9.58
CA LEU A 220 -3.29 -20.85 -9.75
C LEU A 220 -1.94 -21.58 -9.61
N LYS A 221 -0.84 -20.96 -10.02
CA LYS A 221 0.51 -21.50 -9.77
C LYS A 221 0.85 -21.45 -8.29
N TRP A 222 0.56 -20.34 -7.63
CA TRP A 222 0.81 -20.17 -6.19
C TRP A 222 0.02 -21.17 -5.36
N ILE A 223 -1.27 -21.35 -5.64
CA ILE A 223 -2.09 -22.32 -4.90
C ILE A 223 -1.63 -23.76 -5.15
N ASN A 224 -1.15 -24.09 -6.35
CA ASN A 224 -0.56 -25.39 -6.60
C ASN A 224 0.74 -25.62 -5.81
N ASN A 225 1.57 -24.58 -5.63
CA ASN A 225 2.75 -24.66 -4.75
C ASN A 225 2.34 -24.88 -3.30
N SER A 226 1.30 -24.18 -2.82
CA SER A 226 0.73 -24.40 -1.48
C SER A 226 0.30 -25.87 -1.28
N ILE A 227 -0.47 -26.40 -2.23
CA ILE A 227 -0.96 -27.80 -2.19
C ILE A 227 0.20 -28.80 -2.26
N GLN A 228 1.24 -28.52 -3.04
CA GLN A 228 2.42 -29.39 -3.14
C GLN A 228 3.21 -29.47 -1.82
N MET A 229 3.22 -28.37 -1.05
CA MET A 229 3.88 -28.33 0.27
C MET A 229 3.06 -29.08 1.33
N GLU A 230 1.77 -28.78 1.40
CA GLU A 230 0.83 -29.40 2.34
C GLU A 230 -0.58 -29.28 1.78
N GLU A 231 -1.14 -30.39 1.33
CA GLU A 231 -2.51 -30.43 0.83
C GLU A 231 -3.52 -30.42 1.97
N ASN A 232 -4.41 -29.45 1.96
CA ASN A 232 -5.49 -29.32 2.95
C ASN A 232 -6.75 -28.73 2.31
N TYR A 233 -7.86 -28.74 3.05
CA TYR A 233 -9.15 -28.31 2.52
C TYR A 233 -9.20 -26.81 2.18
N THR A 234 -8.43 -25.94 2.86
CA THR A 234 -8.44 -24.51 2.60
C THR A 234 -7.77 -24.18 1.27
N ASN A 235 -6.57 -24.73 1.01
CA ASN A 235 -5.89 -24.45 -0.26
C ASN A 235 -6.54 -25.15 -1.46
N VAL A 236 -7.19 -26.31 -1.27
CA VAL A 236 -7.99 -26.95 -2.32
C VAL A 236 -9.27 -26.14 -2.59
N ALA A 237 -9.88 -25.50 -1.57
CA ALA A 237 -11.01 -24.59 -1.78
C ALA A 237 -10.62 -23.34 -2.57
N ALA A 238 -9.53 -22.68 -2.21
CA ALA A 238 -9.00 -21.54 -2.97
C ALA A 238 -8.73 -21.93 -4.44
N LYS A 239 -8.20 -23.15 -4.69
CA LYS A 239 -8.04 -23.69 -6.04
C LYS A 239 -9.37 -23.85 -6.78
N ALA A 240 -10.38 -24.43 -6.14
CA ALA A 240 -11.70 -24.61 -6.73
C ALA A 240 -12.34 -23.27 -7.10
N GLN A 241 -12.17 -22.26 -6.24
CA GLN A 241 -12.66 -20.91 -6.47
C GLN A 241 -11.94 -20.24 -7.66
N LEU A 242 -10.61 -20.33 -7.74
CA LEU A 242 -9.84 -19.84 -8.90
C LEU A 242 -10.28 -20.51 -10.21
N GLN A 243 -10.43 -21.82 -10.20
CA GLN A 243 -10.90 -22.58 -11.37
C GLN A 243 -12.29 -22.13 -11.80
N THR A 244 -13.19 -21.86 -10.86
CA THR A 244 -14.53 -21.32 -11.13
C THR A 244 -14.44 -19.92 -11.76
N LEU A 245 -13.62 -19.01 -11.19
CA LEU A 245 -13.42 -17.66 -11.70
C LEU A 245 -12.77 -17.63 -13.10
N MET A 246 -11.97 -18.64 -13.43
CA MET A 246 -11.35 -18.82 -14.75
C MET A 246 -12.27 -19.53 -15.75
N GLY A 247 -13.45 -19.99 -15.34
CA GLY A 247 -14.39 -20.73 -16.19
C GLY A 247 -14.07 -22.24 -16.37
N ASN A 248 -13.11 -22.76 -15.59
CA ASN A 248 -12.70 -24.16 -15.63
C ASN A 248 -13.62 -25.04 -14.76
N THR A 249 -14.89 -25.10 -15.10
CA THR A 249 -15.95 -25.72 -14.27
C THR A 249 -15.69 -27.18 -13.94
N LYS A 250 -15.16 -27.98 -14.89
CA LYS A 250 -14.86 -29.41 -14.65
C LYS A 250 -13.82 -29.58 -13.54
N ASP A 251 -12.71 -28.84 -13.63
CA ASP A 251 -11.63 -28.93 -12.65
C ASP A 251 -12.09 -28.39 -11.30
N ALA A 252 -12.93 -27.35 -11.28
CA ALA A 252 -13.53 -26.82 -10.07
C ALA A 252 -14.37 -27.86 -9.33
N GLU A 253 -15.22 -28.62 -10.06
CA GLU A 253 -16.03 -29.70 -9.45
C GLU A 253 -15.16 -30.85 -8.94
N GLU A 254 -14.06 -31.18 -9.60
CA GLU A 254 -13.11 -32.18 -9.09
C GLU A 254 -12.44 -31.68 -7.78
N SER A 255 -12.04 -30.43 -7.73
CA SER A 255 -11.48 -29.81 -6.51
C SER A 255 -12.50 -29.77 -5.38
N LYS A 256 -13.76 -29.43 -5.63
CA LYS A 256 -14.85 -29.46 -4.62
C LYS A 256 -15.07 -30.85 -4.02
N LYS A 257 -15.09 -31.89 -4.85
CA LYS A 257 -15.19 -33.27 -4.34
C LYS A 257 -14.03 -33.62 -3.42
N LYS A 258 -12.82 -33.12 -3.74
CA LYS A 258 -11.63 -33.37 -2.93
C LYS A 258 -11.69 -32.67 -1.57
N ILE A 259 -12.28 -31.47 -1.48
CA ILE A 259 -12.52 -30.78 -0.20
C ILE A 259 -13.29 -31.68 0.76
N ILE A 260 -14.37 -32.28 0.29
CA ILE A 260 -15.20 -33.16 1.11
C ILE A 260 -14.40 -34.37 1.63
N THR A 261 -13.55 -34.97 0.77
CA THR A 261 -12.67 -36.07 1.19
C THR A 261 -11.64 -35.63 2.25
N LEU A 262 -11.06 -34.46 2.10
CA LEU A 262 -10.09 -33.91 3.06
C LEU A 262 -10.74 -33.59 4.42
N LEU A 263 -12.01 -33.22 4.42
CA LEU A 263 -12.79 -33.00 5.65
C LEU A 263 -13.30 -34.25 6.34
N GLU A 264 -13.13 -35.45 5.73
CA GLU A 264 -13.60 -36.71 6.34
C GLU A 264 -12.99 -36.96 7.73
N ASN A 265 -11.79 -36.45 8.00
CA ASN A 265 -11.13 -36.58 9.30
C ASN A 265 -11.25 -35.33 10.18
N ALA A 266 -11.91 -34.29 9.71
CA ALA A 266 -12.13 -33.08 10.48
C ALA A 266 -13.15 -33.30 11.61
N SER A 267 -13.01 -32.59 12.72
CA SER A 267 -14.01 -32.51 13.76
C SER A 267 -15.25 -31.75 13.30
N GLU A 268 -16.39 -31.94 13.98
CA GLU A 268 -17.61 -31.16 13.75
C GLU A 268 -17.35 -29.65 13.68
N ASN A 269 -16.59 -29.15 14.66
CA ASN A 269 -16.31 -27.72 14.76
C ASN A 269 -15.43 -27.20 13.61
N GLN A 270 -14.42 -27.97 13.19
CA GLN A 270 -13.57 -27.58 12.04
C GLN A 270 -14.38 -27.54 10.74
N ALA A 271 -15.19 -28.58 10.47
CA ALA A 271 -16.05 -28.57 9.29
C ALA A 271 -17.09 -27.45 9.35
N ASN A 272 -17.61 -27.14 10.53
CA ASN A 272 -18.57 -26.07 10.74
C ASN A 272 -17.96 -24.70 10.48
N LEU A 273 -16.80 -24.41 11.07
CA LEU A 273 -16.07 -23.15 10.85
C LEU A 273 -15.73 -22.95 9.38
N PHE A 274 -15.26 -24.00 8.72
CA PHE A 274 -14.93 -23.91 7.29
C PHE A 274 -16.17 -23.67 6.41
N GLY A 275 -17.30 -24.26 6.75
CA GLY A 275 -18.58 -23.97 6.09
C GLY A 275 -18.97 -22.48 6.19
N TYR A 276 -18.77 -21.86 7.35
CA TYR A 276 -19.00 -20.44 7.54
C TYR A 276 -18.00 -19.56 6.80
N GLU A 277 -16.73 -19.97 6.73
CA GLU A 277 -15.70 -19.28 5.94
C GLU A 277 -16.10 -19.23 4.45
N LEU A 278 -16.50 -20.37 3.87
CA LEU A 278 -17.00 -20.46 2.51
C LEU A 278 -18.24 -19.59 2.27
N MET A 279 -19.15 -19.49 3.26
CA MET A 279 -20.30 -18.57 3.18
C MET A 279 -19.84 -17.10 3.13
N GLY A 280 -18.85 -16.72 3.94
CA GLY A 280 -18.27 -15.39 3.95
C GLY A 280 -17.62 -15.03 2.61
N GLU A 281 -16.99 -16.00 1.95
CA GLU A 281 -16.41 -15.89 0.61
C GLU A 281 -17.46 -15.97 -0.53
N LYS A 282 -18.72 -16.15 -0.18
CA LYS A 282 -19.86 -16.29 -1.12
C LYS A 282 -19.82 -17.57 -1.97
N ASP A 283 -19.06 -18.58 -1.58
CA ASP A 283 -19.13 -19.92 -2.16
C ASP A 283 -20.20 -20.78 -1.45
N MET A 284 -21.45 -20.34 -1.55
CA MET A 284 -22.58 -21.00 -0.95
C MET A 284 -22.77 -22.47 -1.41
N PRO A 285 -22.56 -22.84 -2.69
CA PRO A 285 -22.66 -24.23 -3.11
C PRO A 285 -21.71 -25.16 -2.35
N THR A 286 -20.44 -24.80 -2.22
CA THR A 286 -19.45 -25.60 -1.49
C THR A 286 -19.74 -25.60 0.01
N ALA A 287 -20.16 -24.49 0.60
CA ALA A 287 -20.56 -24.40 2.00
C ALA A 287 -21.69 -25.39 2.32
N LEU A 288 -22.74 -25.46 1.50
CA LEU A 288 -23.83 -26.40 1.68
C LEU A 288 -23.39 -27.88 1.63
N GLU A 289 -22.45 -28.22 0.73
CA GLU A 289 -21.89 -29.60 0.69
C GLU A 289 -21.09 -29.91 1.97
N VAL A 290 -20.31 -28.98 2.49
CA VAL A 290 -19.58 -29.11 3.76
C VAL A 290 -20.56 -29.34 4.93
N PHE A 291 -21.60 -28.52 5.03
CA PHE A 291 -22.61 -28.69 6.09
C PHE A 291 -23.39 -30.02 5.97
N LYS A 292 -23.73 -30.43 4.75
CA LYS A 292 -24.33 -31.75 4.53
C LYS A 292 -23.43 -32.87 5.00
N MET A 293 -22.14 -32.81 4.67
CA MET A 293 -21.15 -33.78 5.14
C MET A 293 -21.06 -33.76 6.66
N ASN A 294 -21.06 -32.60 7.29
CA ASN A 294 -21.00 -32.44 8.74
C ASN A 294 -22.24 -33.05 9.43
N ILE A 295 -23.45 -32.82 8.90
CA ILE A 295 -24.69 -33.51 9.37
C ILE A 295 -24.56 -35.02 9.26
N LYS A 296 -24.06 -35.54 8.14
CA LYS A 296 -23.90 -36.98 7.94
C LYS A 296 -22.99 -37.64 9.00
N LYS A 297 -21.95 -36.93 9.42
CA LYS A 297 -20.97 -37.38 10.42
C LYS A 297 -21.44 -37.18 11.85
N HIS A 298 -22.20 -36.14 12.12
CA HIS A 298 -22.63 -35.74 13.46
C HIS A 298 -24.17 -35.58 13.55
N PRO A 299 -24.96 -36.62 13.19
CA PRO A 299 -26.41 -36.51 13.06
C PRO A 299 -27.13 -36.21 14.39
N ASP A 300 -26.46 -36.40 15.53
CA ASP A 300 -27.04 -36.17 16.85
C ASP A 300 -26.74 -34.73 17.38
N SER A 301 -25.83 -33.99 16.74
CA SER A 301 -25.53 -32.62 17.11
C SER A 301 -26.62 -31.65 16.60
N TRP A 302 -27.13 -30.81 17.47
CA TRP A 302 -28.06 -29.75 17.11
C TRP A 302 -27.38 -28.67 16.24
N ASN A 303 -26.09 -28.42 16.51
CA ASN A 303 -25.32 -27.32 15.91
C ASN A 303 -25.14 -27.49 14.39
N VAL A 304 -24.97 -28.73 13.90
CA VAL A 304 -24.83 -28.97 12.45
C VAL A 304 -26.11 -28.66 11.66
N TYR A 305 -27.29 -28.86 12.28
CA TYR A 305 -28.57 -28.51 11.68
C TYR A 305 -28.86 -27.02 11.78
N ASP A 306 -28.43 -26.35 12.85
CA ASP A 306 -28.50 -24.92 13.02
C ASP A 306 -27.69 -24.20 11.92
N SER A 307 -26.44 -24.59 11.75
CA SER A 307 -25.54 -24.04 10.70
C SER A 307 -26.07 -24.30 9.29
N MET A 308 -26.62 -25.49 9.02
CA MET A 308 -27.28 -25.78 7.74
C MET A 308 -28.53 -24.92 7.53
N GLY A 309 -29.29 -24.67 8.59
CA GLY A 309 -30.47 -23.79 8.58
C GLY A 309 -30.05 -22.36 8.18
N GLU A 310 -28.98 -21.86 8.77
CA GLU A 310 -28.44 -20.54 8.47
C GLU A 310 -27.93 -20.45 7.02
N ALA A 311 -27.22 -21.48 6.53
CA ALA A 311 -26.75 -21.54 5.15
C ALA A 311 -27.93 -21.51 4.15
N TYR A 312 -28.99 -22.25 4.38
CA TYR A 312 -30.19 -22.22 3.54
C TYR A 312 -30.89 -20.86 3.61
N ASN A 313 -30.97 -20.26 4.81
CA ASN A 313 -31.57 -18.92 4.96
C ASN A 313 -30.81 -17.86 4.15
N ASN A 314 -29.48 -17.89 4.22
CA ASN A 314 -28.62 -16.99 3.45
C ASN A 314 -28.66 -17.24 1.94
N SER A 315 -28.99 -18.47 1.51
CA SER A 315 -29.20 -18.80 0.09
C SER A 315 -30.61 -18.47 -0.41
N GLY A 316 -31.53 -18.06 0.48
CA GLY A 316 -32.93 -17.74 0.15
C GLY A 316 -33.88 -18.95 0.17
N ASP A 317 -33.40 -20.17 0.47
CA ASP A 317 -34.27 -21.32 0.65
C ASP A 317 -34.82 -21.41 2.10
N HIS A 318 -35.74 -20.50 2.41
CA HIS A 318 -36.35 -20.39 3.74
C HIS A 318 -37.14 -21.65 4.16
N LYS A 319 -37.59 -22.47 3.19
CA LYS A 319 -38.28 -23.73 3.50
C LYS A 319 -37.30 -24.77 4.02
N ALA A 320 -36.16 -24.93 3.37
CA ALA A 320 -35.10 -25.83 3.85
C ALA A 320 -34.50 -25.31 5.16
N ALA A 321 -34.30 -24.02 5.31
CA ALA A 321 -33.84 -23.37 6.53
C ALA A 321 -34.74 -23.72 7.72
N LEU A 322 -36.05 -23.48 7.59
CA LEU A 322 -37.04 -23.81 8.65
C LEU A 322 -37.06 -25.29 9.02
N SER A 323 -36.87 -26.17 8.04
CA SER A 323 -36.79 -27.62 8.30
C SER A 323 -35.57 -27.97 9.17
N ASN A 324 -34.42 -27.40 8.87
CA ASN A 324 -33.20 -27.65 9.63
C ASN A 324 -33.24 -27.01 11.02
N TYR A 325 -33.74 -25.77 11.15
CA TYR A 325 -33.93 -25.15 12.48
C TYR A 325 -34.90 -25.95 13.40
N LYS A 326 -35.94 -26.55 12.86
CA LYS A 326 -36.81 -27.43 13.64
C LYS A 326 -36.07 -28.67 14.18
N ILE A 327 -35.18 -29.24 13.38
CA ILE A 327 -34.35 -30.38 13.84
C ILE A 327 -33.33 -29.89 14.90
N ALA A 328 -32.65 -28.77 14.65
CA ALA A 328 -31.75 -28.16 15.60
C ALA A 328 -32.43 -27.90 16.94
N LEU A 329 -33.62 -27.28 16.93
CA LEU A 329 -34.41 -27.00 18.13
C LEU A 329 -34.82 -28.26 18.92
N SER A 330 -35.14 -29.34 18.22
CA SER A 330 -35.50 -30.60 18.87
C SER A 330 -34.32 -31.27 19.62
N LYS A 331 -33.09 -31.02 19.14
CA LYS A 331 -31.85 -31.61 19.67
C LYS A 331 -31.09 -30.65 20.61
N ALA A 332 -31.34 -29.35 20.53
CA ALA A 332 -30.62 -28.35 21.28
C ALA A 332 -30.85 -28.40 22.80
N PRO A 333 -29.83 -28.15 23.62
CA PRO A 333 -29.97 -27.95 25.04
C PRO A 333 -30.81 -26.71 25.35
N ALA A 334 -31.40 -26.66 26.55
CA ALA A 334 -32.36 -25.61 26.90
C ALA A 334 -31.82 -24.20 26.69
N GLU A 335 -30.57 -23.96 26.96
CA GLU A 335 -29.88 -22.67 26.87
C GLU A 335 -29.76 -22.14 25.42
N GLN A 336 -29.79 -23.05 24.41
CA GLN A 336 -29.68 -22.69 23.00
C GLN A 336 -31.03 -22.52 22.31
N LYS A 337 -32.10 -23.03 22.88
CA LYS A 337 -33.44 -23.05 22.25
C LYS A 337 -33.97 -21.66 21.94
N GLU A 338 -33.80 -20.72 22.86
CA GLU A 338 -34.27 -19.33 22.66
C GLU A 338 -33.55 -18.64 21.48
N ARG A 339 -32.24 -18.91 21.29
CA ARG A 339 -31.46 -18.38 20.17
C ARG A 339 -31.94 -18.93 18.82
N ILE A 340 -32.21 -20.24 18.76
CA ILE A 340 -32.62 -20.91 17.51
C ILE A 340 -34.06 -20.53 17.12
N GLN A 341 -34.89 -20.11 18.07
CA GLN A 341 -36.28 -19.67 17.81
C GLN A 341 -36.39 -18.24 17.26
N LYS A 342 -35.38 -17.42 17.46
CA LYS A 342 -35.33 -16.01 16.94
C LYS A 342 -34.88 -15.99 15.50
#